data_173ba68e9e12bf722809e7422cd79905
#
_entry.id   173ba68e9e12bf722809e7422cd79905
#
_cell.length_a   1.000
_cell.length_b   1.000
_cell.length_c   1.000
_cell.angle_alpha   90.00
_cell.angle_beta   90.00
_cell.angle_gamma   90.00
#
_symmetry.space_group_name_H-M   'P 1'
#
loop_
_entity.id
_entity.type
_entity.pdbx_description
1 polymer ?
#
loop_
_entity_poly.entity_id
_entity_poly.type
_entity_poly.pdbx_seq_one_letter_code
_entity_poly.pdbx_strand_id
1 'polypeptide(L)'
;MSVEVTTTQQQNSGSANTPDSPELTPSAGSAGLQTQLGGAPTTVSGVENASGGMGELVMPEVDKRIFMFERDQNSLMQLMLMAKSVNVHSMEVKHYAIDQGTPIVTVASVNGNTITLVNADQKKVRAYDTLMVKGVKGYDFIGGTNVKSRRPLQLFVKSVNNDDTITCIATNGVKQAATDQYGSLPTATSPTASNTNIITAGTKLVRMANAMYETQKWVDPNTVIPSPDDLYLQKRGMTSIVSKSLADQNMEIPYDEAVKAEAQLREFKAAGNRTLLISQQNKMLVRSSMGDDQWDYTTNGVRWQVKREVKHRGKWTFEDVMSLIKLYYGGADKPKSGLFLVGNNLGQSLQLIDWSKHPEVTMEPFTNERLGWKVTRLYCIFGELQIKIEPTFNDCGYENSGIIVGEDRLVHYVRRGESSYTEDVEGEEATRNGVLVSDALGLKGNCHIWVDGDDDDDDTAPAADEFRLWSSDTAPTEADLEDGVIYVFAYGMNIKSGTATITVSAGDAFKYNATGENEKKWVRFYGPISAE
;
A
#
# COMPACT_ATOMS: atom_id res chain seq x y z
N MET A 1 23.22 24.17 -1.44
CA MET A 1 24.46 23.99 -2.23
C MET A 1 24.25 22.76 -3.08
N SER A 2 23.90 22.96 -4.34
CA SER A 2 23.82 21.88 -5.31
C SER A 2 25.24 21.48 -5.69
N VAL A 3 25.62 20.26 -5.43
CA VAL A 3 26.86 19.68 -5.95
C VAL A 3 26.55 19.20 -7.35
N GLU A 4 26.87 20.00 -8.34
CA GLU A 4 26.98 19.54 -9.72
C GLU A 4 28.19 18.61 -9.81
N VAL A 5 27.90 17.32 -9.99
CA VAL A 5 28.92 16.36 -10.42
C VAL A 5 29.09 16.55 -11.92
N THR A 6 30.05 17.38 -12.28
CA THR A 6 30.48 17.50 -13.68
C THR A 6 31.28 16.24 -14.03
N THR A 7 30.65 15.28 -14.65
CA THR A 7 31.37 14.23 -15.35
C THR A 7 32.02 14.84 -16.58
N THR A 8 33.32 15.11 -16.49
CA THR A 8 34.13 15.51 -17.64
C THR A 8 34.24 14.27 -18.56
N GLN A 9 33.38 14.16 -19.54
CA GLN A 9 33.65 13.27 -20.66
C GLN A 9 34.82 13.86 -21.43
N GLN A 10 35.94 13.16 -21.45
CA GLN A 10 37.01 13.45 -22.39
C GLN A 10 36.46 13.25 -23.81
N GLN A 11 36.10 14.36 -24.43
CA GLN A 11 35.86 14.35 -25.87
C GLN A 11 37.19 14.09 -26.58
N ASN A 12 37.27 12.93 -27.20
CA ASN A 12 38.31 12.62 -28.15
C ASN A 12 38.09 13.49 -29.39
N SER A 13 38.83 14.62 -29.49
CA SER A 13 38.75 15.56 -30.60
C SER A 13 39.50 14.96 -31.80
N GLY A 14 38.84 14.17 -32.59
CA GLY A 14 39.55 13.59 -33.74
C GLY A 14 38.71 12.90 -34.78
N SER A 15 37.44 13.18 -34.90
CA SER A 15 36.70 12.72 -36.07
C SER A 15 35.41 13.52 -36.20
N ALA A 16 35.19 14.05 -37.38
CA ALA A 16 33.94 14.69 -37.75
C ALA A 16 32.84 13.60 -37.83
N ASN A 17 32.18 13.32 -36.71
CA ASN A 17 31.14 12.36 -36.68
C ASN A 17 29.86 12.93 -36.12
N THR A 18 28.83 12.56 -36.78
CA THR A 18 27.44 12.72 -36.40
C THR A 18 27.19 12.38 -34.93
N PRO A 19 26.32 13.11 -34.22
CA PRO A 19 26.18 13.05 -32.76
C PRO A 19 25.54 11.77 -32.21
N ASP A 20 25.29 10.75 -32.98
CA ASP A 20 24.43 9.64 -32.58
C ASP A 20 25.08 8.25 -32.50
N SER A 21 26.41 8.14 -32.50
CA SER A 21 27.07 6.85 -32.27
C SER A 21 28.20 6.98 -31.26
N PRO A 22 28.08 6.38 -30.08
CA PRO A 22 29.23 6.06 -29.26
C PRO A 22 29.92 4.83 -29.90
N GLU A 23 30.39 4.93 -31.13
CA GLU A 23 31.36 3.99 -31.61
C GLU A 23 32.69 4.31 -30.94
N LEU A 24 33.06 3.46 -30.01
CA LEU A 24 34.44 3.24 -29.68
C LEU A 24 35.10 2.85 -30.99
N THR A 25 35.61 3.84 -31.72
CA THR A 25 36.40 3.56 -32.93
C THR A 25 37.68 2.89 -32.46
N PRO A 26 37.86 1.61 -32.73
CA PRO A 26 39.15 0.94 -32.47
C PRO A 26 40.26 1.47 -33.40
N SER A 27 39.96 2.51 -34.14
CA SER A 27 40.86 3.07 -35.12
C SER A 27 42.06 3.82 -34.55
N ALA A 28 41.98 4.28 -33.31
CA ALA A 28 43.12 4.99 -32.70
C ALA A 28 44.31 4.03 -32.51
N GLY A 29 44.02 2.80 -32.04
CA GLY A 29 45.06 1.79 -31.87
C GLY A 29 45.62 1.31 -33.18
N SER A 30 44.77 1.02 -34.18
CA SER A 30 45.24 0.60 -35.48
C SER A 30 45.97 1.72 -36.24
N ALA A 31 45.55 2.97 -36.08
CA ALA A 31 46.28 4.09 -36.63
C ALA A 31 47.67 4.27 -35.98
N GLY A 32 47.74 4.06 -34.67
CA GLY A 32 48.98 4.05 -33.95
C GLY A 32 49.93 2.95 -34.38
N LEU A 33 49.39 1.72 -34.53
CA LEU A 33 50.17 0.57 -34.99
C LEU A 33 50.66 0.76 -36.43
N GLN A 34 49.84 1.33 -37.30
CA GLN A 34 50.24 1.67 -38.68
C GLN A 34 51.31 2.73 -38.71
N THR A 35 51.25 3.73 -37.82
CA THR A 35 52.27 4.76 -37.70
C THR A 35 53.60 4.19 -37.23
N GLN A 36 53.57 3.20 -36.34
CA GLN A 36 54.80 2.52 -35.92
C GLN A 36 55.41 1.67 -37.03
N LEU A 37 54.61 1.06 -37.88
CA LEU A 37 55.05 0.32 -39.05
C LEU A 37 55.51 1.23 -40.18
N GLY A 38 55.00 2.49 -40.23
CA GLY A 38 55.30 3.50 -41.24
C GLY A 38 56.51 4.35 -41.00
N GLY A 39 57.27 4.13 -39.93
CA GLY A 39 58.56 4.71 -39.76
C GLY A 39 58.68 5.99 -38.97
N ALA A 40 57.69 6.38 -38.19
CA ALA A 40 57.90 7.37 -37.10
C ALA A 40 58.35 6.62 -35.86
N PRO A 41 59.64 6.64 -35.50
CA PRO A 41 60.10 5.90 -34.33
C PRO A 41 59.51 6.52 -33.05
N THR A 42 58.83 5.69 -32.28
CA THR A 42 58.52 6.06 -30.91
C THR A 42 59.84 6.28 -30.15
N THR A 43 60.00 7.42 -29.56
CA THR A 43 61.26 7.84 -28.91
C THR A 43 61.58 7.02 -27.66
N VAL A 44 60.64 6.26 -27.14
CA VAL A 44 60.85 5.40 -25.94
C VAL A 44 60.17 4.07 -26.20
N SER A 45 60.98 3.02 -26.34
CA SER A 45 60.51 1.64 -26.44
C SER A 45 59.95 1.18 -25.07
N GLY A 46 58.74 0.68 -25.04
CA GLY A 46 58.12 0.13 -23.83
C GLY A 46 57.29 1.10 -23.02
N VAL A 47 57.11 2.35 -23.44
CA VAL A 47 56.20 3.31 -22.80
C VAL A 47 54.84 3.21 -23.48
N GLU A 48 53.84 3.00 -22.68
CA GLU A 48 52.44 3.09 -23.09
C GLU A 48 52.10 4.53 -23.44
N ASN A 49 51.61 4.76 -24.62
CA ASN A 49 51.11 6.07 -25.04
C ASN A 49 49.82 5.94 -25.86
N ALA A 50 49.01 6.97 -25.84
CA ALA A 50 47.73 7.00 -26.55
C ALA A 50 47.86 6.96 -28.08
N SER A 51 49.05 7.08 -28.64
CA SER A 51 49.30 7.13 -30.06
C SER A 51 49.87 5.83 -30.65
N GLY A 52 49.64 4.72 -30.03
CA GLY A 52 49.97 3.40 -30.58
C GLY A 52 51.44 3.00 -30.38
N GLY A 53 51.96 3.25 -29.20
CA GLY A 53 53.19 2.63 -28.74
C GLY A 53 53.07 1.14 -28.49
N MET A 54 54.07 0.57 -27.82
CA MET A 54 54.05 -0.85 -27.42
C MET A 54 52.90 -1.19 -26.44
N GLY A 55 52.07 -0.20 -26.03
CA GLY A 55 50.94 -0.40 -25.10
C GLY A 55 49.92 -1.42 -25.57
N GLU A 56 49.73 -1.59 -26.87
CA GLU A 56 48.84 -2.64 -27.43
C GLU A 56 49.44 -4.06 -27.32
N LEU A 57 50.74 -4.17 -27.11
CA LEU A 57 51.44 -5.44 -26.92
C LEU A 57 51.58 -5.81 -25.45
N VAL A 58 51.30 -4.86 -24.54
CA VAL A 58 51.33 -5.08 -23.11
C VAL A 58 49.94 -5.55 -22.68
N MET A 59 49.85 -6.77 -22.22
CA MET A 59 48.58 -7.29 -21.63
C MET A 59 48.22 -6.44 -20.40
N PRO A 60 47.01 -5.92 -20.33
CA PRO A 60 46.56 -5.22 -19.13
C PRO A 60 46.60 -6.18 -17.95
N GLU A 61 47.04 -5.66 -16.81
CA GLU A 61 46.98 -6.43 -15.57
C GLU A 61 45.52 -6.53 -15.10
N VAL A 62 44.97 -7.74 -15.13
CA VAL A 62 43.57 -8.00 -14.76
C VAL A 62 43.50 -8.35 -13.29
N ASP A 63 42.73 -7.58 -12.51
CA ASP A 63 42.40 -7.96 -11.15
C ASP A 63 41.49 -9.23 -11.19
N LYS A 64 42.00 -10.32 -10.64
CA LYS A 64 41.28 -11.59 -10.58
C LYS A 64 40.18 -11.63 -9.54
N ARG A 65 39.99 -10.54 -8.79
CA ARG A 65 38.92 -10.44 -7.79
C ARG A 65 37.66 -9.87 -8.45
N ILE A 66 36.62 -10.68 -8.46
CA ILE A 66 35.28 -10.23 -8.88
C ILE A 66 34.64 -9.52 -7.69
N PHE A 67 34.37 -8.22 -7.83
CA PHE A 67 33.60 -7.47 -6.86
C PHE A 67 32.11 -7.63 -7.13
N MET A 68 31.41 -8.31 -6.21
CA MET A 68 29.95 -8.42 -6.27
C MET A 68 29.32 -7.28 -5.47
N PHE A 69 28.46 -6.53 -6.13
CA PHE A 69 27.66 -5.55 -5.42
C PHE A 69 26.65 -6.26 -4.52
N GLU A 70 26.82 -6.11 -3.21
CA GLU A 70 25.85 -6.58 -2.24
C GLU A 70 24.90 -5.46 -1.90
N ARG A 71 23.62 -5.72 -2.14
CA ARG A 71 22.58 -4.91 -1.52
C ARG A 71 22.22 -5.56 -0.19
N ASP A 72 22.40 -4.89 0.93
CA ASP A 72 22.00 -5.35 2.27
C ASP A 72 20.47 -5.19 2.45
N GLN A 73 19.68 -6.03 1.75
CA GLN A 73 18.35 -5.61 1.42
C GLN A 73 17.29 -6.67 1.19
N ASN A 74 17.28 -7.71 1.88
CA ASN A 74 16.19 -8.67 1.78
C ASN A 74 15.39 -8.71 3.09
N SER A 75 15.01 -7.51 3.61
CA SER A 75 14.40 -7.40 4.93
C SER A 75 13.10 -8.16 5.06
N LEU A 76 12.20 -8.07 4.06
CA LEU A 76 10.94 -8.80 4.10
C LEU A 76 11.15 -10.31 4.02
N MET A 77 12.13 -10.75 3.23
CA MET A 77 12.47 -12.18 3.14
C MET A 77 13.08 -12.69 4.44
N GLN A 78 13.95 -11.91 5.08
CA GLN A 78 14.49 -12.23 6.40
C GLN A 78 13.40 -12.27 7.47
N LEU A 79 12.47 -11.30 7.46
CA LEU A 79 11.29 -11.30 8.33
C LEU A 79 10.42 -12.53 8.13
N MET A 80 10.21 -12.92 6.87
CA MET A 80 9.45 -14.12 6.53
C MET A 80 10.09 -15.38 7.12
N LEU A 81 11.42 -15.52 6.98
CA LEU A 81 12.16 -16.67 7.53
C LEU A 81 12.16 -16.69 9.05
N MET A 82 12.13 -15.53 9.72
CA MET A 82 12.05 -15.39 11.17
C MET A 82 10.63 -15.54 11.73
N ALA A 83 9.62 -15.38 10.88
CA ALA A 83 8.21 -15.54 11.24
C ALA A 83 7.88 -16.99 11.61
N LYS A 84 6.78 -17.18 12.30
CA LYS A 84 6.32 -18.54 12.63
C LYS A 84 5.97 -19.30 11.35
N SER A 85 6.72 -20.35 11.05
CA SER A 85 6.45 -21.21 9.90
C SER A 85 5.26 -22.14 10.14
N VAL A 86 4.42 -22.26 9.14
CA VAL A 86 3.29 -23.19 9.09
C VAL A 86 3.36 -23.98 7.79
N ASN A 87 3.53 -25.29 7.91
CA ASN A 87 3.52 -26.17 6.74
C ASN A 87 2.10 -26.36 6.22
N VAL A 88 1.92 -26.17 4.93
CA VAL A 88 0.63 -26.29 4.25
C VAL A 88 0.73 -27.23 3.05
N HIS A 89 -0.36 -27.90 2.73
CA HIS A 89 -0.41 -28.87 1.61
C HIS A 89 -1.09 -28.31 0.36
N SER A 90 -1.80 -27.18 0.49
CA SER A 90 -2.50 -26.51 -0.62
C SER A 90 -1.75 -25.26 -1.06
N MET A 91 -1.95 -24.84 -2.30
CA MET A 91 -1.51 -23.53 -2.80
C MET A 91 -2.42 -22.38 -2.33
N GLU A 92 -3.62 -22.72 -1.84
CA GLU A 92 -4.59 -21.77 -1.30
C GLU A 92 -4.67 -21.96 0.21
N VAL A 93 -4.47 -20.89 0.97
CA VAL A 93 -4.54 -20.87 2.42
C VAL A 93 -5.62 -19.89 2.85
N LYS A 94 -6.52 -20.35 3.73
CA LYS A 94 -7.53 -19.50 4.37
C LYS A 94 -7.19 -19.36 5.83
N HIS A 95 -7.06 -18.12 6.28
CA HIS A 95 -6.97 -17.86 7.71
C HIS A 95 -8.17 -17.04 8.16
N TYR A 96 -8.63 -17.34 9.36
CA TYR A 96 -9.82 -16.72 9.91
C TYR A 96 -9.43 -15.72 10.99
N ALA A 97 -10.01 -14.53 10.91
CA ALA A 97 -9.88 -13.51 11.94
C ALA A 97 -11.24 -13.28 12.60
N ILE A 98 -11.22 -13.15 13.92
CA ILE A 98 -12.37 -12.70 14.69
C ILE A 98 -12.10 -11.29 15.14
N ASP A 99 -12.82 -10.33 14.59
CA ASP A 99 -12.76 -8.95 15.04
C ASP A 99 -13.70 -8.77 16.23
N GLN A 100 -13.24 -8.10 17.28
CA GLN A 100 -14.08 -7.74 18.43
C GLN A 100 -15.12 -6.68 18.10
N GLY A 101 -15.27 -6.28 16.88
CA GLY A 101 -16.20 -5.25 16.45
C GLY A 101 -16.01 -3.92 17.17
N THR A 102 -16.00 -2.85 16.47
CA THR A 102 -15.93 -1.52 17.11
C THR A 102 -17.17 -1.30 17.97
N PRO A 103 -17.03 -0.84 19.23
CA PRO A 103 -18.19 -0.54 20.08
C PRO A 103 -18.94 0.72 19.63
N ILE A 104 -18.53 1.30 18.51
CA ILE A 104 -19.07 2.55 17.97
C ILE A 104 -20.01 2.23 16.83
N VAL A 105 -21.22 2.83 16.89
CA VAL A 105 -22.23 2.82 15.83
C VAL A 105 -22.53 4.25 15.42
N THR A 106 -22.85 4.45 14.16
CA THR A 106 -23.09 5.78 13.60
C THR A 106 -24.57 5.96 13.28
N VAL A 107 -25.10 7.11 13.62
CA VAL A 107 -26.50 7.48 13.35
C VAL A 107 -26.63 7.96 11.91
N ALA A 108 -27.58 7.39 11.16
CA ALA A 108 -27.98 7.89 9.84
C ALA A 108 -29.08 8.97 9.96
N SER A 109 -30.12 8.69 10.75
CA SER A 109 -31.21 9.65 10.99
C SER A 109 -31.90 9.36 12.32
N VAL A 110 -32.67 10.34 12.82
CA VAL A 110 -33.45 10.20 14.06
C VAL A 110 -34.87 10.67 13.79
N ASN A 111 -35.85 9.85 14.15
CA ASN A 111 -37.26 10.17 14.08
C ASN A 111 -37.95 9.83 15.41
N GLY A 112 -38.24 10.84 16.21
CA GLY A 112 -38.80 10.64 17.55
C GLY A 112 -37.87 9.79 18.45
N ASN A 113 -38.33 8.62 18.84
CA ASN A 113 -37.56 7.67 19.65
C ASN A 113 -36.89 6.56 18.81
N THR A 114 -37.02 6.63 17.51
CA THR A 114 -36.42 5.67 16.58
C THR A 114 -35.17 6.28 15.94
N ILE A 115 -34.07 5.57 16.00
CA ILE A 115 -32.80 5.95 15.40
C ILE A 115 -32.51 4.96 14.27
N THR A 116 -32.29 5.49 13.07
CA THR A 116 -31.76 4.72 11.95
C THR A 116 -30.25 4.73 12.03
N LEU A 117 -29.62 3.57 11.93
CA LEU A 117 -28.17 3.40 11.94
C LEU A 117 -27.63 3.32 10.51
N VAL A 118 -26.37 3.65 10.35
CA VAL A 118 -25.67 3.44 9.07
C VAL A 118 -25.54 1.95 8.81
N ASN A 119 -25.58 1.54 7.55
CA ASN A 119 -25.54 0.16 7.06
C ASN A 119 -24.68 -0.78 7.91
N ALA A 120 -25.22 -1.93 8.26
CA ALA A 120 -24.62 -2.98 9.06
C ALA A 120 -24.32 -2.66 10.54
N ASP A 121 -24.43 -1.41 11.00
CA ASP A 121 -24.19 -1.04 12.40
C ASP A 121 -25.31 -1.54 13.34
N GLN A 122 -26.49 -1.79 12.82
CA GLN A 122 -27.59 -2.41 13.55
C GLN A 122 -27.20 -3.78 14.14
N LYS A 123 -26.47 -4.59 13.37
CA LYS A 123 -26.00 -5.92 13.82
C LYS A 123 -25.10 -5.87 15.05
N LYS A 124 -24.56 -4.68 15.38
CA LYS A 124 -23.71 -4.45 16.56
C LYS A 124 -24.51 -4.13 17.81
N VAL A 125 -25.79 -3.77 17.68
CA VAL A 125 -26.66 -3.33 18.78
C VAL A 125 -27.75 -4.36 19.03
N ARG A 126 -28.18 -4.50 20.27
CA ARG A 126 -29.22 -5.44 20.70
C ARG A 126 -30.24 -4.77 21.58
N ALA A 127 -31.36 -5.48 21.71
CA ALA A 127 -32.33 -5.14 22.73
C ALA A 127 -31.67 -5.15 24.13
N TYR A 128 -32.01 -4.17 24.92
CA TYR A 128 -31.50 -3.92 26.28
C TYR A 128 -30.05 -3.41 26.37
N ASP A 129 -29.37 -3.15 25.26
CA ASP A 129 -28.07 -2.48 25.27
C ASP A 129 -28.22 -1.03 25.73
N THR A 130 -27.21 -0.53 26.41
CA THR A 130 -27.09 0.88 26.75
C THR A 130 -26.09 1.55 25.81
N LEU A 131 -26.45 2.74 25.32
CA LEU A 131 -25.64 3.50 24.37
C LEU A 131 -25.32 4.87 24.95
N MET A 132 -24.07 5.27 24.89
CA MET A 132 -23.64 6.63 25.22
C MET A 132 -23.52 7.44 23.92
N VAL A 133 -24.16 8.60 23.87
CA VAL A 133 -24.10 9.49 22.71
C VAL A 133 -22.87 10.39 22.82
N LYS A 134 -21.95 10.27 21.87
CA LYS A 134 -20.73 11.07 21.86
C LYS A 134 -21.03 12.51 21.40
N GLY A 135 -20.62 13.48 22.22
CA GLY A 135 -20.77 14.91 21.90
C GLY A 135 -22.10 15.52 22.31
N VAL A 136 -23.12 14.72 22.68
CA VAL A 136 -24.43 15.20 23.14
C VAL A 136 -24.54 15.01 24.63
N LYS A 137 -24.98 16.06 25.33
CA LYS A 137 -25.20 16.03 26.78
C LYS A 137 -26.64 15.66 27.11
N GLY A 138 -26.82 14.98 28.22
CA GLY A 138 -28.13 14.73 28.78
C GLY A 138 -28.77 15.97 29.41
N TYR A 139 -29.97 15.79 29.98
CA TYR A 139 -30.75 16.83 30.64
C TYR A 139 -31.12 16.37 32.03
N ASP A 140 -31.06 17.32 32.99
CA ASP A 140 -31.59 17.18 34.34
C ASP A 140 -32.86 18.03 34.45
N PHE A 141 -33.94 17.45 34.99
CA PHE A 141 -35.20 18.17 35.15
C PHE A 141 -35.24 18.82 36.54
N ILE A 142 -35.03 20.13 36.59
CA ILE A 142 -34.94 20.90 37.84
C ILE A 142 -35.93 22.06 37.81
N GLY A 143 -36.80 22.17 38.81
CA GLY A 143 -37.74 23.27 38.92
C GLY A 143 -38.73 23.41 37.78
N GLY A 144 -39.12 22.30 37.14
CA GLY A 144 -40.04 22.31 36.01
C GLY A 144 -39.39 22.56 34.64
N THR A 145 -38.06 22.69 34.59
CA THR A 145 -37.31 22.96 33.36
C THR A 145 -36.20 21.93 33.09
N ASN A 146 -35.94 21.65 31.85
CA ASN A 146 -34.83 20.80 31.44
C ASN A 146 -33.54 21.63 31.37
N VAL A 147 -32.58 21.30 32.23
CA VAL A 147 -31.26 21.94 32.25
C VAL A 147 -30.23 20.98 31.68
N LYS A 148 -29.36 21.48 30.82
CA LYS A 148 -28.28 20.67 30.21
C LYS A 148 -27.35 20.11 31.29
N SER A 149 -27.26 18.79 31.37
CA SER A 149 -26.42 18.07 32.33
C SER A 149 -24.95 18.09 31.95
N ARG A 150 -24.06 17.89 32.91
CA ARG A 150 -22.64 17.60 32.63
C ARG A 150 -22.42 16.18 32.11
N ARG A 151 -23.38 15.28 32.32
CA ARG A 151 -23.30 13.87 31.89
C ARG A 151 -23.60 13.73 30.40
N PRO A 152 -22.95 12.81 29.68
CA PRO A 152 -23.32 12.49 28.30
C PRO A 152 -24.76 11.94 28.28
N LEU A 153 -25.43 12.13 27.15
CA LEU A 153 -26.72 11.51 26.89
C LEU A 153 -26.57 10.00 26.84
N GLN A 154 -27.39 9.29 27.59
CA GLN A 154 -27.42 7.85 27.64
C GLN A 154 -28.77 7.33 27.13
N LEU A 155 -28.71 6.40 26.18
CA LEU A 155 -29.86 5.75 25.59
C LEU A 155 -29.95 4.30 26.07
N PHE A 156 -31.18 3.81 26.21
CA PHE A 156 -31.50 2.43 26.44
C PHE A 156 -32.24 1.89 25.21
N VAL A 157 -31.76 0.81 24.62
CA VAL A 157 -32.37 0.19 23.44
C VAL A 157 -33.53 -0.71 23.87
N LYS A 158 -34.75 -0.31 23.51
CA LYS A 158 -35.96 -1.09 23.81
C LYS A 158 -36.14 -2.25 22.84
N SER A 159 -35.96 -2.00 21.57
CA SER A 159 -36.08 -3.01 20.52
C SER A 159 -35.19 -2.67 19.34
N VAL A 160 -34.79 -3.68 18.61
CA VAL A 160 -34.08 -3.60 17.34
C VAL A 160 -35.06 -4.08 16.26
N ASN A 161 -35.27 -3.27 15.21
CA ASN A 161 -36.19 -3.56 14.13
C ASN A 161 -35.41 -4.10 12.92
N ASN A 162 -36.09 -4.74 11.97
CA ASN A 162 -35.43 -5.39 10.82
C ASN A 162 -34.98 -4.42 9.71
N ASP A 163 -35.25 -3.13 9.84
CA ASP A 163 -35.04 -2.07 8.86
C ASP A 163 -33.91 -1.09 9.25
N ASP A 164 -32.82 -1.61 9.80
CA ASP A 164 -31.68 -0.83 10.32
C ASP A 164 -32.06 0.22 11.37
N THR A 165 -33.25 0.11 11.96
CA THR A 165 -33.70 1.03 12.99
C THR A 165 -33.68 0.41 14.39
N ILE A 166 -33.40 1.24 15.38
CA ILE A 166 -33.48 0.90 16.81
C ILE A 166 -34.45 1.84 17.51
N THR A 167 -35.30 1.29 18.35
CA THR A 167 -36.16 2.10 19.21
C THR A 167 -35.47 2.29 20.56
N CYS A 168 -35.18 3.55 20.91
CA CYS A 168 -34.43 3.91 22.10
C CYS A 168 -35.23 4.78 23.04
N ILE A 169 -34.89 4.70 24.32
CA ILE A 169 -35.38 5.58 25.38
C ILE A 169 -34.17 6.32 25.96
N ALA A 170 -34.25 7.61 26.15
CA ALA A 170 -33.20 8.37 26.81
C ALA A 170 -33.34 8.30 28.31
N THR A 171 -32.36 7.75 29.02
CA THR A 171 -32.38 7.66 30.50
C THR A 171 -32.28 9.02 31.15
N ASN A 172 -31.51 9.92 30.55
CA ASN A 172 -31.36 11.32 30.97
C ASN A 172 -31.69 12.27 29.78
N GLY A 173 -32.81 12.02 29.11
CA GLY A 173 -33.31 12.84 28.01
C GLY A 173 -34.18 14.02 28.47
N VAL A 174 -34.84 14.63 27.49
CA VAL A 174 -35.76 15.76 27.74
C VAL A 174 -37.06 15.25 28.32
N LYS A 175 -37.43 15.69 29.53
CA LYS A 175 -38.66 15.32 30.22
C LYS A 175 -39.72 16.42 30.05
N GLN A 176 -41.00 16.03 30.04
CA GLN A 176 -42.13 16.96 30.02
C GLN A 176 -42.61 17.25 31.43
N ALA A 177 -42.55 16.28 32.34
CA ALA A 177 -42.95 16.41 33.71
C ALA A 177 -41.92 15.77 34.68
N ALA A 178 -41.91 16.20 35.93
CA ALA A 178 -41.04 15.61 36.96
C ALA A 178 -41.35 14.14 37.24
N THR A 179 -42.58 13.69 36.96
CA THR A 179 -43.04 12.31 37.11
C THR A 179 -42.58 11.38 36.02
N ASP A 180 -42.03 11.91 34.93
CA ASP A 180 -41.58 11.08 33.80
C ASP A 180 -40.38 10.24 34.23
N GLN A 181 -40.48 8.93 34.08
CA GLN A 181 -39.41 8.00 34.45
C GLN A 181 -38.19 8.13 33.50
N TYR A 182 -38.43 8.44 32.23
CA TYR A 182 -37.41 8.62 31.21
C TYR A 182 -37.76 9.81 30.32
N GLY A 183 -36.73 10.33 29.62
CA GLY A 183 -36.90 11.45 28.71
C GLY A 183 -36.98 11.04 27.26
N SER A 184 -37.46 11.96 26.43
CA SER A 184 -37.41 11.86 24.96
C SER A 184 -36.01 12.14 24.45
N LEU A 185 -35.69 11.65 23.27
CA LEU A 185 -34.44 11.97 22.62
C LEU A 185 -34.38 13.46 22.25
N PRO A 186 -33.27 14.17 22.49
CA PRO A 186 -33.11 15.55 22.05
C PRO A 186 -32.95 15.60 20.54
N THR A 187 -33.99 16.02 19.86
CA THR A 187 -34.05 16.21 18.40
C THR A 187 -34.32 17.68 18.09
N ALA A 188 -34.23 18.06 16.83
CA ALA A 188 -34.52 19.44 16.39
C ALA A 188 -35.95 19.89 16.72
N THR A 189 -36.89 18.95 16.90
CA THR A 189 -38.29 19.20 17.27
C THR A 189 -38.54 19.20 18.76
N SER A 190 -37.54 18.89 19.60
CA SER A 190 -37.68 18.89 21.04
C SER A 190 -37.72 20.33 21.57
N PRO A 191 -38.78 20.73 22.32
CA PRO A 191 -39.03 22.14 22.65
C PRO A 191 -37.96 22.80 23.54
N THR A 192 -37.05 22.03 24.13
CA THR A 192 -36.00 22.50 25.04
C THR A 192 -34.58 22.11 24.62
N ALA A 193 -34.43 21.41 23.47
CA ALA A 193 -33.12 21.09 22.95
C ALA A 193 -32.53 22.30 22.21
N SER A 194 -31.38 22.78 22.67
CA SER A 194 -30.58 23.74 21.91
C SER A 194 -30.09 23.06 20.62
N ASN A 195 -30.11 23.76 19.48
CA ASN A 195 -29.64 23.25 18.18
C ASN A 195 -28.22 22.64 18.21
N THR A 196 -27.42 22.97 19.24
CA THR A 196 -26.06 22.44 19.43
C THR A 196 -25.99 21.17 20.28
N ASN A 197 -27.11 20.72 20.86
CA ASN A 197 -27.15 19.57 21.78
C ASN A 197 -28.23 18.55 21.35
N ILE A 198 -28.27 18.21 20.10
CA ILE A 198 -29.21 17.26 19.50
C ILE A 198 -28.48 16.09 18.85
N ILE A 199 -29.17 14.97 18.70
CA ILE A 199 -28.67 13.83 17.91
C ILE A 199 -28.92 14.13 16.45
N THR A 200 -27.86 14.21 15.65
CA THR A 200 -27.90 14.44 14.20
C THR A 200 -27.31 13.27 13.45
N ALA A 201 -27.50 13.21 12.15
CA ALA A 201 -26.78 12.28 11.28
C ALA A 201 -25.25 12.40 11.49
N GLY A 202 -24.54 11.31 11.46
CA GLY A 202 -23.11 11.25 11.75
C GLY A 202 -22.74 11.20 13.23
N THR A 203 -23.70 11.40 14.15
CA THR A 203 -23.44 11.26 15.61
C THR A 203 -23.01 9.83 15.93
N LYS A 204 -21.94 9.70 16.70
CA LYS A 204 -21.39 8.40 17.12
C LYS A 204 -21.99 7.98 18.47
N LEU A 205 -22.49 6.76 18.52
CA LEU A 205 -22.98 6.11 19.73
C LEU A 205 -21.96 5.06 20.17
N VAL A 206 -21.63 5.05 21.45
CA VAL A 206 -20.73 4.05 22.04
C VAL A 206 -21.58 3.02 22.76
N ARG A 207 -21.51 1.76 22.32
CA ARG A 207 -22.19 0.65 22.99
C ARG A 207 -21.51 0.34 24.31
N MET A 208 -22.29 0.31 25.36
CA MET A 208 -21.89 -0.13 26.70
C MET A 208 -22.47 -1.52 26.98
N ALA A 209 -22.47 -1.94 28.21
CA ALA A 209 -23.11 -3.20 28.60
C ALA A 209 -24.64 -3.12 28.51
N ASN A 210 -25.27 -4.27 28.42
CA ASN A 210 -26.73 -4.39 28.49
C ASN A 210 -27.24 -4.17 29.95
N ALA A 211 -28.48 -3.74 30.05
CA ALA A 211 -29.19 -3.62 31.32
C ALA A 211 -30.41 -4.52 31.30
N MET A 212 -30.42 -5.53 32.16
CA MET A 212 -31.47 -6.53 32.24
C MET A 212 -32.45 -6.21 33.37
N TYR A 213 -33.72 -6.55 33.21
CA TYR A 213 -34.71 -6.45 34.28
C TYR A 213 -34.57 -7.66 35.24
N GLU A 214 -35.06 -7.51 36.42
CA GLU A 214 -34.82 -8.40 37.58
C GLU A 214 -35.05 -9.90 37.26
N THR A 215 -36.11 -10.21 36.55
CA THR A 215 -36.47 -11.62 36.23
C THR A 215 -35.91 -12.12 34.88
N GLN A 216 -35.19 -11.24 34.14
CA GLN A 216 -34.65 -11.60 32.84
C GLN A 216 -33.43 -12.53 33.00
N LYS A 217 -33.47 -13.68 32.39
CA LYS A 217 -32.40 -14.68 32.43
C LYS A 217 -31.56 -14.75 31.17
N TRP A 218 -32.15 -14.37 30.03
CA TRP A 218 -31.53 -14.53 28.71
C TRP A 218 -31.55 -13.22 27.95
N VAL A 219 -30.50 -12.99 27.18
CA VAL A 219 -30.35 -11.90 26.20
C VAL A 219 -30.13 -12.53 24.83
N ASP A 220 -30.51 -11.84 23.78
CA ASP A 220 -30.29 -12.29 22.41
C ASP A 220 -28.82 -12.66 22.17
N PRO A 221 -28.53 -13.85 21.62
CA PRO A 221 -27.17 -14.32 21.45
C PRO A 221 -26.38 -13.45 20.46
N ASN A 222 -25.09 -13.27 20.73
CA ASN A 222 -24.14 -12.65 19.80
C ASN A 222 -23.36 -13.74 19.09
N THR A 223 -23.60 -13.89 17.84
CA THR A 223 -22.79 -14.75 17.00
C THR A 223 -21.76 -13.90 16.26
N VAL A 224 -20.50 -13.98 16.68
CA VAL A 224 -19.40 -13.43 15.93
C VAL A 224 -18.92 -14.49 14.96
N ILE A 225 -19.09 -14.24 13.67
CA ILE A 225 -18.65 -15.18 12.62
C ILE A 225 -17.25 -14.74 12.20
N PRO A 226 -16.26 -15.64 12.26
CA PRO A 226 -14.93 -15.34 11.75
C PRO A 226 -14.98 -15.06 10.24
N SER A 227 -14.32 -14.00 9.80
CA SER A 227 -14.13 -13.70 8.39
C SER A 227 -12.88 -14.40 7.86
N PRO A 228 -12.96 -15.09 6.70
CA PRO A 228 -11.78 -15.65 6.05
C PRO A 228 -11.02 -14.55 5.31
N ASP A 229 -9.70 -14.59 5.41
CA ASP A 229 -8.79 -13.91 4.50
C ASP A 229 -8.06 -14.99 3.70
N ASP A 230 -8.09 -14.89 2.38
CA ASP A 230 -7.47 -15.84 1.46
C ASP A 230 -6.06 -15.40 1.07
N LEU A 231 -5.13 -16.34 1.06
CA LEU A 231 -3.75 -16.11 0.65
C LEU A 231 -3.29 -17.24 -0.26
N TYR A 232 -2.69 -16.90 -1.41
CA TYR A 232 -2.12 -17.89 -2.32
C TYR A 232 -0.61 -17.97 -2.14
N LEU A 233 -0.08 -19.20 -2.23
CA LEU A 233 1.35 -19.44 -2.24
C LEU A 233 1.87 -19.31 -3.67
N GLN A 234 3.03 -18.71 -3.83
CA GLN A 234 3.69 -18.60 -5.11
C GLN A 234 4.85 -19.59 -5.20
N LYS A 235 4.89 -20.35 -6.29
CA LYS A 235 6.04 -21.17 -6.62
C LYS A 235 7.06 -20.31 -7.36
N ARG A 236 8.25 -20.17 -6.78
CA ARG A 236 9.36 -19.39 -7.35
C ARG A 236 10.53 -20.32 -7.61
N GLY A 237 11.28 -20.05 -8.65
CA GLY A 237 12.46 -20.82 -8.97
C GLY A 237 13.48 -20.01 -9.74
N MET A 238 14.73 -20.44 -9.66
CA MET A 238 15.80 -19.99 -10.52
C MET A 238 16.51 -21.21 -11.10
N THR A 239 17.07 -21.06 -12.29
CA THR A 239 17.82 -22.12 -12.95
C THR A 239 19.07 -21.53 -13.59
N SER A 240 20.21 -22.17 -13.40
CA SER A 240 21.48 -21.89 -14.06
C SER A 240 21.88 -23.10 -14.87
N ILE A 241 22.29 -22.88 -16.11
CA ILE A 241 22.82 -23.93 -16.97
C ILE A 241 24.26 -23.56 -17.32
N VAL A 242 25.16 -24.51 -17.11
CA VAL A 242 26.58 -24.36 -17.43
C VAL A 242 27.00 -25.53 -18.29
N SER A 243 27.62 -25.25 -19.47
CA SER A 243 28.17 -26.28 -20.31
C SER A 243 29.47 -26.86 -19.70
N LYS A 244 29.67 -28.17 -19.81
CA LYS A 244 30.89 -28.82 -19.33
C LYS A 244 32.13 -28.26 -20.02
N SER A 245 32.01 -27.94 -21.32
CA SER A 245 33.08 -27.30 -22.10
C SER A 245 33.51 -25.95 -21.54
N LEU A 246 32.59 -25.17 -20.97
CA LEU A 246 32.92 -23.89 -20.31
C LEU A 246 33.65 -24.10 -18.99
N ALA A 247 33.29 -25.15 -18.26
CA ALA A 247 33.92 -25.48 -16.99
C ALA A 247 35.39 -25.93 -17.15
N ASP A 248 35.71 -26.52 -18.28
CA ASP A 248 37.07 -27.01 -18.61
C ASP A 248 37.99 -25.91 -19.16
N GLN A 249 37.45 -24.72 -19.51
CA GLN A 249 38.25 -23.63 -20.07
C GLN A 249 38.95 -22.81 -18.99
N ASN A 250 40.20 -22.43 -19.27
CA ASN A 250 40.90 -21.46 -18.44
C ASN A 250 40.32 -20.05 -18.71
N MET A 251 39.69 -19.50 -17.70
CA MET A 251 39.16 -18.14 -17.77
C MET A 251 40.19 -17.13 -17.29
N GLU A 252 40.20 -15.96 -17.90
CA GLU A 252 41.02 -14.81 -17.48
C GLU A 252 40.65 -14.36 -16.06
N ILE A 253 39.36 -14.40 -15.70
CA ILE A 253 38.79 -14.09 -14.39
C ILE A 253 38.14 -15.37 -13.84
N PRO A 254 38.27 -15.69 -12.53
CA PRO A 254 37.67 -16.88 -11.94
C PRO A 254 36.15 -16.74 -11.83
N TYR A 255 35.46 -16.76 -12.97
CA TYR A 255 33.99 -16.74 -13.05
C TYR A 255 33.49 -18.17 -13.27
N ASP A 256 33.63 -18.95 -12.21
CA ASP A 256 33.22 -20.35 -12.21
C ASP A 256 31.72 -20.53 -11.96
N GLU A 257 31.27 -21.78 -12.01
CA GLU A 257 29.88 -22.14 -11.77
C GLU A 257 29.37 -21.67 -10.40
N ALA A 258 30.21 -21.71 -9.37
CA ALA A 258 29.85 -21.31 -8.01
C ALA A 258 29.56 -19.80 -7.93
N VAL A 259 30.42 -18.98 -8.53
CA VAL A 259 30.24 -17.51 -8.58
C VAL A 259 28.99 -17.15 -9.37
N LYS A 260 28.74 -17.84 -10.49
CA LYS A 260 27.52 -17.64 -11.29
C LYS A 260 26.26 -18.02 -10.50
N ALA A 261 26.29 -19.16 -9.81
CA ALA A 261 25.15 -19.60 -8.98
C ALA A 261 24.89 -18.64 -7.81
N GLU A 262 25.95 -18.12 -7.18
CA GLU A 262 25.83 -17.12 -6.10
C GLU A 262 25.21 -15.82 -6.60
N ALA A 263 25.67 -15.29 -7.73
CA ALA A 263 25.09 -14.07 -8.32
C ALA A 263 23.61 -14.24 -8.65
N GLN A 264 23.23 -15.38 -9.21
CA GLN A 264 21.84 -15.69 -9.51
C GLN A 264 20.99 -15.89 -8.25
N LEU A 265 21.55 -16.52 -7.20
CA LEU A 265 20.84 -16.66 -5.92
C LEU A 265 20.56 -15.31 -5.27
N ARG A 266 21.50 -14.36 -5.36
CA ARG A 266 21.29 -12.98 -4.89
C ARG A 266 20.15 -12.30 -5.62
N GLU A 267 20.14 -12.40 -6.97
CA GLU A 267 19.03 -11.84 -7.77
C GLU A 267 17.69 -12.53 -7.47
N PHE A 268 17.69 -13.85 -7.29
CA PHE A 268 16.48 -14.60 -6.90
C PHE A 268 15.92 -14.12 -5.56
N LYS A 269 16.79 -13.87 -4.57
CA LYS A 269 16.38 -13.33 -3.27
C LYS A 269 15.85 -11.91 -3.38
N ALA A 270 16.51 -11.06 -4.18
CA ALA A 270 16.05 -9.69 -4.41
C ALA A 270 14.70 -9.66 -5.13
N ALA A 271 14.53 -10.49 -6.17
CA ALA A 271 13.24 -10.65 -6.85
C ALA A 271 12.15 -11.17 -5.92
N GLY A 272 12.51 -12.13 -5.04
CA GLY A 272 11.63 -12.62 -3.98
C GLY A 272 11.18 -11.52 -3.03
N ASN A 273 12.07 -10.64 -2.63
CA ASN A 273 11.76 -9.52 -1.74
C ASN A 273 10.80 -8.51 -2.40
N ARG A 274 11.02 -8.18 -3.68
CA ARG A 274 10.09 -7.36 -4.47
C ARG A 274 8.71 -8.01 -4.57
N THR A 275 8.66 -9.31 -4.83
CA THR A 275 7.39 -10.08 -4.87
C THR A 275 6.65 -10.02 -3.54
N LEU A 276 7.35 -10.21 -2.41
CA LEU A 276 6.73 -10.13 -1.08
C LEU A 276 6.20 -8.72 -0.77
N LEU A 277 6.79 -7.67 -1.36
CA LEU A 277 6.34 -6.30 -1.14
C LEU A 277 5.08 -5.96 -1.92
N ILE A 278 5.06 -6.17 -3.24
CA ILE A 278 4.06 -5.57 -4.15
C ILE A 278 3.25 -6.55 -5.01
N SER A 279 3.52 -7.86 -4.97
CA SER A 279 2.81 -8.82 -5.81
C SER A 279 1.30 -8.79 -5.58
N GLN A 280 0.53 -8.92 -6.64
CA GLN A 280 -0.93 -9.05 -6.56
C GLN A 280 -1.33 -10.53 -6.60
N GLN A 281 -2.28 -10.87 -5.76
CA GLN A 281 -2.82 -12.23 -5.68
C GLN A 281 -3.66 -12.55 -6.90
N ASN A 282 -3.29 -13.61 -7.60
CA ASN A 282 -4.06 -14.10 -8.74
C ASN A 282 -3.92 -15.62 -8.90
N LYS A 283 -4.88 -16.20 -9.60
CA LYS A 283 -4.90 -17.60 -10.02
C LYS A 283 -5.16 -17.64 -11.51
N MET A 284 -4.17 -18.10 -12.26
CA MET A 284 -4.19 -18.09 -13.72
C MET A 284 -4.08 -19.51 -14.27
N LEU A 285 -4.80 -19.77 -15.36
CA LEU A 285 -4.65 -21.01 -16.09
C LEU A 285 -3.59 -20.80 -17.17
N VAL A 286 -2.49 -21.52 -17.06
CA VAL A 286 -1.33 -21.42 -17.95
C VAL A 286 -1.11 -22.76 -18.63
N ARG A 287 -0.87 -22.74 -19.94
CA ARG A 287 -0.52 -23.95 -20.68
C ARG A 287 0.93 -24.33 -20.41
N SER A 288 1.14 -25.52 -19.88
CA SER A 288 2.47 -26.04 -19.58
C SER A 288 3.24 -26.38 -20.88
N SER A 289 4.56 -26.54 -20.77
CA SER A 289 5.41 -27.01 -21.87
C SER A 289 5.05 -28.43 -22.36
N MET A 290 4.34 -29.20 -21.51
CA MET A 290 3.83 -30.53 -21.86
C MET A 290 2.46 -30.49 -22.55
N GLY A 291 1.88 -29.30 -22.75
CA GLY A 291 0.60 -29.12 -23.43
C GLY A 291 -0.63 -29.20 -22.56
N ASP A 292 -0.49 -29.45 -21.27
CA ASP A 292 -1.58 -29.47 -20.29
C ASP A 292 -1.83 -28.08 -19.71
N ASP A 293 -3.07 -27.79 -19.41
CA ASP A 293 -3.45 -26.55 -18.72
C ASP A 293 -3.25 -26.73 -17.22
N GLN A 294 -2.42 -25.90 -16.61
CA GLN A 294 -2.08 -25.93 -15.20
C GLN A 294 -2.37 -24.58 -14.51
N TRP A 295 -2.77 -24.65 -13.25
CA TRP A 295 -3.00 -23.46 -12.44
C TRP A 295 -1.68 -22.89 -11.94
N ASP A 296 -1.45 -21.63 -12.25
CA ASP A 296 -0.37 -20.82 -11.68
C ASP A 296 -0.93 -19.82 -10.67
N TYR A 297 -0.18 -19.62 -9.58
CA TYR A 297 -0.61 -18.81 -8.44
C TYR A 297 0.42 -17.73 -8.16
N THR A 298 -0.05 -16.49 -8.02
CA THR A 298 0.76 -15.39 -7.50
C THR A 298 0.34 -15.06 -6.07
N THR A 299 1.31 -14.78 -5.21
CA THR A 299 1.05 -14.44 -3.82
C THR A 299 0.57 -13.00 -3.67
N ASN A 300 -0.08 -12.70 -2.55
CA ASN A 300 -0.43 -11.34 -2.19
C ASN A 300 0.75 -10.66 -1.46
N GLY A 301 1.24 -9.57 -2.03
CA GLY A 301 2.28 -8.77 -1.42
C GLY A 301 1.81 -8.11 -0.12
N VAL A 302 2.75 -7.78 0.74
CA VAL A 302 2.48 -7.14 2.04
C VAL A 302 1.70 -5.82 1.85
N ARG A 303 1.99 -5.05 0.80
CA ARG A 303 1.27 -3.81 0.44
C ARG A 303 -0.25 -4.03 0.39
N TRP A 304 -0.69 -5.09 -0.26
CA TRP A 304 -2.11 -5.36 -0.53
C TRP A 304 -2.81 -6.17 0.57
N GLN A 305 -2.05 -6.78 1.48
CA GLN A 305 -2.61 -7.43 2.67
C GLN A 305 -2.96 -6.42 3.77
N VAL A 306 -2.31 -5.23 3.77
CA VAL A 306 -2.54 -4.19 4.76
C VAL A 306 -3.88 -3.51 4.51
N LYS A 307 -4.73 -3.50 5.55
CA LYS A 307 -6.08 -2.93 5.49
C LYS A 307 -6.15 -1.44 5.90
N ARG A 308 -5.04 -0.89 6.42
CA ARG A 308 -4.98 0.49 6.95
C ARG A 308 -3.92 1.25 6.19
N GLU A 309 -4.33 2.34 5.59
CA GLU A 309 -3.46 3.22 4.82
C GLU A 309 -3.48 4.62 5.38
N VAL A 310 -2.32 5.25 5.44
CA VAL A 310 -2.14 6.65 5.84
C VAL A 310 -1.45 7.36 4.69
N LYS A 311 -2.16 8.29 4.07
CA LYS A 311 -1.61 9.15 3.03
C LYS A 311 -1.01 10.39 3.67
N HIS A 312 0.25 10.64 3.40
CA HIS A 312 0.94 11.82 3.87
C HIS A 312 1.83 12.37 2.78
N ARG A 313 1.54 13.57 2.35
CA ARG A 313 2.30 14.29 1.32
C ARG A 313 3.06 15.46 1.94
N GLY A 314 4.30 15.62 1.53
CA GLY A 314 5.15 16.72 1.97
C GLY A 314 6.11 16.36 3.09
N LYS A 315 6.54 17.38 3.83
CA LYS A 315 7.55 17.20 4.90
C LYS A 315 6.90 16.64 6.15
N TRP A 316 7.50 15.59 6.68
CA TRP A 316 7.09 15.01 7.95
C TRP A 316 7.40 15.95 9.12
N THR A 317 6.43 16.09 9.99
CA THR A 317 6.57 16.81 11.26
C THR A 317 6.55 15.83 12.44
N PHE A 318 6.98 16.29 13.60
CA PHE A 318 6.88 15.50 14.83
C PHE A 318 5.44 15.07 15.13
N GLU A 319 4.47 15.96 14.90
CA GLU A 319 3.05 15.69 15.15
C GLU A 319 2.51 14.58 14.22
N ASP A 320 2.96 14.53 12.97
CA ASP A 320 2.57 13.49 12.01
C ASP A 320 3.08 12.12 12.46
N VAL A 321 4.34 12.03 12.88
CA VAL A 321 4.92 10.80 13.41
C VAL A 321 4.19 10.33 14.67
N MET A 322 3.89 11.26 15.59
CA MET A 322 3.15 10.92 16.80
C MET A 322 1.72 10.47 16.50
N SER A 323 1.08 11.07 15.49
CA SER A 323 -0.25 10.65 15.02
C SER A 323 -0.23 9.27 14.40
N LEU A 324 0.80 8.96 13.62
CA LEU A 324 1.02 7.64 13.04
C LEU A 324 1.23 6.57 14.12
N ILE A 325 2.08 6.83 15.11
CA ILE A 325 2.34 5.91 16.24
C ILE A 325 1.08 5.72 17.07
N LYS A 326 0.35 6.80 17.35
CA LYS A 326 -0.95 6.74 18.03
C LYS A 326 -1.96 5.88 17.26
N LEU A 327 -1.98 5.99 15.94
CA LEU A 327 -2.85 5.17 15.09
C LEU A 327 -2.44 3.70 15.15
N TYR A 328 -1.14 3.40 15.14
CA TYR A 328 -0.61 2.05 15.19
C TYR A 328 -0.94 1.34 16.51
N TYR A 329 -0.70 2.00 17.65
CA TYR A 329 -0.91 1.43 18.97
C TYR A 329 -2.32 1.67 19.55
N GLY A 330 -3.12 2.53 18.94
CA GLY A 330 -4.44 2.92 19.44
C GLY A 330 -5.59 1.99 19.07
N GLY A 331 -5.35 0.95 18.28
CA GLY A 331 -6.36 -0.01 17.86
C GLY A 331 -6.70 -1.07 18.92
N ALA A 332 -7.77 -1.84 18.66
CA ALA A 332 -8.13 -3.00 19.49
C ALA A 332 -7.07 -4.13 19.38
N ASP A 333 -6.41 -4.24 18.24
CA ASP A 333 -5.30 -5.16 18.00
C ASP A 333 -3.97 -4.45 18.25
N LYS A 334 -3.58 -4.37 19.53
CA LYS A 334 -2.34 -3.70 19.92
C LYS A 334 -1.15 -4.64 19.76
N PRO A 335 -0.21 -4.38 18.85
CA PRO A 335 1.02 -5.14 18.72
C PRO A 335 1.98 -4.84 19.88
N LYS A 336 2.97 -5.72 20.11
CA LYS A 336 3.99 -5.52 21.16
C LYS A 336 5.07 -4.54 20.72
N SER A 337 5.53 -4.67 19.50
CA SER A 337 6.54 -3.83 18.86
C SER A 337 6.13 -3.54 17.42
N GLY A 338 6.63 -2.45 16.87
CA GLY A 338 6.43 -2.09 15.48
C GLY A 338 7.76 -2.02 14.75
N LEU A 339 7.83 -2.65 13.59
CA LEU A 339 8.91 -2.49 12.65
C LEU A 339 8.42 -1.61 11.49
N PHE A 340 9.08 -0.49 11.30
CA PHE A 340 8.78 0.46 10.24
C PHE A 340 9.84 0.36 9.15
N LEU A 341 9.52 -0.29 8.05
CA LEU A 341 10.33 -0.33 6.86
C LEU A 341 9.99 0.87 5.99
N VAL A 342 10.98 1.67 5.64
CA VAL A 342 10.79 2.95 4.94
C VAL A 342 11.65 3.03 3.69
N GLY A 343 11.14 3.72 2.66
CA GLY A 343 11.92 4.12 1.50
C GLY A 343 12.95 5.22 1.85
N ASN A 344 13.87 5.49 0.95
CA ASN A 344 14.98 6.41 1.21
C ASN A 344 14.52 7.84 1.51
N ASN A 345 13.58 8.37 0.72
CA ASN A 345 13.09 9.73 0.89
C ASN A 345 12.29 9.90 2.19
N LEU A 346 11.45 8.90 2.51
CA LEU A 346 10.73 8.88 3.78
C LEU A 346 11.72 8.81 4.95
N GLY A 347 12.73 7.95 4.87
CA GLY A 347 13.78 7.84 5.90
C GLY A 347 14.54 9.16 6.08
N GLN A 348 14.89 9.86 5.01
CA GLN A 348 15.51 11.18 5.05
C GLN A 348 14.57 12.21 5.71
N SER A 349 13.30 12.20 5.35
CA SER A 349 12.31 13.13 5.93
C SER A 349 12.16 12.96 7.43
N LEU A 350 12.15 11.71 7.91
CA LEU A 350 12.11 11.40 9.34
C LEU A 350 13.39 11.82 10.08
N GLN A 351 14.55 11.72 9.43
CA GLN A 351 15.84 12.16 9.99
C GLN A 351 15.95 13.69 10.09
N LEU A 352 15.28 14.42 9.20
CA LEU A 352 15.30 15.89 9.18
C LEU A 352 14.42 16.54 10.26
N ILE A 353 13.60 15.77 10.96
CA ILE A 353 12.80 16.26 12.09
C ILE A 353 13.75 16.66 13.23
N ASP A 354 13.52 17.82 13.83
CA ASP A 354 14.30 18.31 14.96
C ASP A 354 13.87 17.62 16.28
N TRP A 355 14.39 16.44 16.51
CA TRP A 355 14.10 15.62 17.69
C TRP A 355 14.60 16.24 19.00
N SER A 356 15.57 17.17 18.93
CA SER A 356 16.14 17.82 20.12
C SER A 356 15.12 18.71 20.86
N LYS A 357 14.10 19.17 20.16
CA LYS A 357 12.98 19.96 20.75
C LYS A 357 11.97 19.12 21.51
N HIS A 358 12.05 17.79 21.40
CA HIS A 358 11.07 16.85 21.96
C HIS A 358 11.75 15.81 22.85
N PRO A 359 12.26 16.21 24.04
CA PRO A 359 12.99 15.32 24.94
C PRO A 359 12.15 14.18 25.51
N GLU A 360 10.82 14.25 25.37
CA GLU A 360 9.88 13.18 25.73
C GLU A 360 9.91 11.97 24.79
N VAL A 361 10.56 12.09 23.64
CA VAL A 361 10.73 11.02 22.66
C VAL A 361 12.20 10.78 22.46
N THR A 362 12.63 9.55 22.66
CA THR A 362 14.03 9.18 22.50
C THR A 362 14.22 8.44 21.18
N MET A 363 15.15 8.94 20.38
CA MET A 363 15.59 8.31 19.14
C MET A 363 17.03 7.84 19.30
N GLU A 364 17.25 6.55 19.28
CA GLU A 364 18.58 5.96 19.49
C GLU A 364 18.90 4.88 18.47
N PRO A 365 20.18 4.72 18.09
CA PRO A 365 20.60 3.58 17.28
C PRO A 365 20.49 2.30 18.12
N PHE A 366 19.90 1.27 17.55
CA PHE A 366 19.68 0.00 18.20
C PHE A 366 20.07 -1.15 17.27
N THR A 367 20.61 -2.21 17.82
CA THR A 367 20.83 -3.45 17.09
C THR A 367 19.76 -4.45 17.52
N ASN A 368 18.87 -4.80 16.61
CA ASN A 368 17.89 -5.84 16.86
C ASN A 368 18.62 -7.19 16.89
N GLU A 369 18.80 -7.75 18.07
CA GLU A 369 19.56 -9.01 18.27
C GLU A 369 18.94 -10.19 17.52
N ARG A 370 17.62 -10.20 17.37
CA ARG A 370 16.90 -11.27 16.68
C ARG A 370 17.13 -11.26 15.19
N LEU A 371 17.20 -10.09 14.58
CA LEU A 371 17.34 -9.89 13.14
C LEU A 371 18.77 -9.54 12.73
N GLY A 372 19.62 -9.19 13.68
CA GLY A 372 20.98 -8.72 13.42
C GLY A 372 21.06 -7.36 12.74
N TRP A 373 19.94 -6.63 12.69
CA TRP A 373 19.87 -5.36 11.99
C TRP A 373 20.26 -4.19 12.87
N LYS A 374 20.95 -3.24 12.26
CA LYS A 374 21.11 -1.90 12.80
C LYS A 374 19.88 -1.10 12.41
N VAL A 375 19.08 -0.73 13.39
CA VAL A 375 17.83 0.03 13.22
C VAL A 375 17.89 1.28 14.08
N THR A 376 17.07 2.25 13.75
CA THR A 376 16.84 3.38 14.64
C THR A 376 15.57 3.10 15.44
N ARG A 377 15.68 3.14 16.76
CA ARG A 377 14.58 2.88 17.68
C ARG A 377 14.02 4.20 18.21
N LEU A 378 12.72 4.34 18.11
CA LEU A 378 11.98 5.49 18.59
C LEU A 378 11.09 5.05 19.74
N TYR A 379 11.35 5.60 20.93
CA TYR A 379 10.57 5.38 22.14
C TYR A 379 9.62 6.51 22.37
N CYS A 380 8.35 6.18 22.62
CA CYS A 380 7.34 7.13 23.02
C CYS A 380 6.36 6.51 24.04
N ILE A 381 5.47 7.32 24.60
CA ILE A 381 4.46 6.86 25.58
C ILE A 381 3.55 5.74 25.05
N PHE A 382 3.36 5.64 23.74
CA PHE A 382 2.51 4.61 23.13
C PHE A 382 3.20 3.27 22.98
N GLY A 383 4.51 3.27 22.77
CA GLY A 383 5.30 2.07 22.55
C GLY A 383 6.62 2.36 21.84
N GLU A 384 7.20 1.31 21.30
CA GLU A 384 8.48 1.30 20.59
C GLU A 384 8.27 1.08 19.09
N LEU A 385 8.90 1.91 18.26
CA LEU A 385 8.92 1.76 16.82
C LEU A 385 10.36 1.64 16.33
N GLN A 386 10.68 0.56 15.63
CA GLN A 386 12.00 0.31 15.04
C GLN A 386 11.96 0.70 13.57
N ILE A 387 12.78 1.66 13.16
CA ILE A 387 12.82 2.20 11.81
C ILE A 387 14.02 1.63 11.07
N LYS A 388 13.79 1.05 9.90
CA LYS A 388 14.84 0.55 8.99
C LYS A 388 14.57 1.04 7.57
N ILE A 389 15.60 1.54 6.91
CA ILE A 389 15.54 1.83 5.48
C ILE A 389 15.60 0.50 4.72
N GLU A 390 14.68 0.33 3.79
CA GLU A 390 14.61 -0.84 2.91
C GLU A 390 14.66 -0.39 1.44
N PRO A 391 15.80 -0.58 0.79
CA PRO A 391 16.00 -0.13 -0.59
C PRO A 391 15.09 -0.78 -1.64
N THR A 392 14.44 -1.91 -1.32
CA THR A 392 13.46 -2.52 -2.21
C THR A 392 12.28 -1.58 -2.51
N PHE A 393 11.93 -0.67 -1.58
CA PHE A 393 10.94 0.36 -1.84
C PHE A 393 11.35 1.27 -2.99
N ASN A 394 12.62 1.63 -3.07
CA ASN A 394 13.13 2.48 -4.16
C ASN A 394 13.12 1.75 -5.50
N ASP A 395 13.50 0.45 -5.50
CA ASP A 395 13.44 -0.37 -6.70
C ASP A 395 12.00 -0.51 -7.25
N CYS A 396 11.01 -0.37 -6.40
CA CYS A 396 9.59 -0.48 -6.74
C CYS A 396 8.90 0.88 -6.99
N GLY A 397 9.60 2.01 -6.87
CA GLY A 397 9.03 3.34 -7.05
C GLY A 397 8.32 3.92 -5.83
N TYR A 398 8.47 3.31 -4.64
CA TYR A 398 7.84 3.74 -3.38
C TYR A 398 8.84 4.44 -2.45
N GLU A 399 9.62 5.38 -2.97
CA GLU A 399 10.69 6.05 -2.20
C GLU A 399 10.18 6.85 -1.00
N ASN A 400 8.99 7.45 -1.12
CA ASN A 400 8.35 8.24 -0.08
C ASN A 400 7.40 7.42 0.80
N SER A 401 7.25 6.14 0.51
CA SER A 401 6.34 5.24 1.18
C SER A 401 7.04 4.35 2.20
N GLY A 402 6.24 3.73 3.05
CA GLY A 402 6.74 2.79 4.05
C GLY A 402 5.66 1.91 4.64
N ILE A 403 6.05 0.89 5.38
CA ILE A 403 5.13 -0.04 6.02
C ILE A 403 5.48 -0.28 7.47
N ILE A 404 4.48 -0.20 8.35
CA ILE A 404 4.61 -0.61 9.74
C ILE A 404 4.01 -1.99 9.90
N VAL A 405 4.84 -2.93 10.32
CA VAL A 405 4.42 -4.32 10.57
C VAL A 405 4.68 -4.71 12.03
N GLY A 406 3.77 -5.50 12.59
CA GLY A 406 3.97 -6.14 13.88
C GLY A 406 4.73 -7.45 13.70
N GLU A 407 5.92 -7.57 14.28
CA GLU A 407 6.76 -8.77 14.15
C GLU A 407 6.07 -10.04 14.66
N ASP A 408 5.22 -9.92 15.67
CA ASP A 408 4.49 -11.03 16.29
C ASP A 408 3.25 -11.46 15.48
N ARG A 409 2.92 -10.74 14.43
CA ARG A 409 1.74 -10.94 13.57
C ARG A 409 2.07 -11.48 12.18
N LEU A 410 3.32 -11.84 11.95
CA LEU A 410 3.78 -12.43 10.71
C LEU A 410 3.72 -13.95 10.76
N VAL A 411 3.29 -14.58 9.65
CA VAL A 411 3.25 -16.03 9.49
C VAL A 411 3.83 -16.41 8.15
N HIS A 412 4.78 -17.32 8.15
CA HIS A 412 5.37 -17.91 6.96
C HIS A 412 4.63 -19.20 6.61
N TYR A 413 3.87 -19.19 5.53
CA TYR A 413 3.22 -20.39 5.00
C TYR A 413 4.15 -21.07 4.00
N VAL A 414 4.50 -22.32 4.25
CA VAL A 414 5.45 -23.10 3.45
C VAL A 414 4.78 -24.36 2.95
N ARG A 415 4.72 -24.54 1.65
CA ARG A 415 4.35 -25.83 1.04
C ARG A 415 5.58 -26.65 0.69
N ARG A 416 6.59 -25.98 0.10
CA ARG A 416 7.89 -26.55 -0.19
C ARG A 416 8.93 -25.52 0.20
N GLY A 417 9.79 -25.90 1.16
CA GLY A 417 10.92 -25.07 1.55
C GLY A 417 11.90 -24.89 0.40
N GLU A 418 12.82 -23.97 0.56
CA GLU A 418 13.90 -23.74 -0.39
C GLU A 418 14.69 -25.05 -0.59
N SER A 419 14.71 -25.55 -1.80
CA SER A 419 15.39 -26.79 -2.18
C SER A 419 16.21 -26.57 -3.44
N SER A 420 17.50 -26.89 -3.37
CA SER A 420 18.39 -26.91 -4.53
C SER A 420 18.29 -28.26 -5.24
N TYR A 421 18.49 -28.23 -6.54
CA TYR A 421 18.64 -29.42 -7.37
C TYR A 421 19.77 -29.22 -8.37
N THR A 422 20.41 -30.33 -8.71
CA THR A 422 21.45 -30.39 -9.74
C THR A 422 21.14 -31.59 -10.62
N GLU A 423 21.06 -31.39 -11.92
CA GLU A 423 20.77 -32.44 -12.88
C GLU A 423 21.57 -32.22 -14.17
N ASP A 424 21.98 -33.29 -14.83
CA ASP A 424 22.53 -33.22 -16.19
C ASP A 424 21.39 -32.98 -17.18
N VAL A 425 21.63 -32.10 -18.16
CA VAL A 425 20.64 -31.80 -19.19
C VAL A 425 20.62 -32.95 -20.22
N GLU A 426 19.44 -33.55 -20.38
CA GLU A 426 19.29 -34.66 -21.33
C GLU A 426 19.55 -34.21 -22.76
N GLY A 427 20.47 -34.90 -23.44
CA GLY A 427 20.86 -34.59 -24.82
C GLY A 427 21.85 -33.46 -25.00
N GLU A 428 22.33 -32.83 -23.92
CA GLU A 428 23.33 -31.76 -23.94
C GLU A 428 24.45 -32.03 -22.95
N GLU A 429 25.66 -31.60 -23.30
CA GLU A 429 26.81 -31.68 -22.38
C GLU A 429 26.81 -30.46 -21.42
N ALA A 430 25.79 -30.39 -20.57
CA ALA A 430 25.56 -29.28 -19.68
C ALA A 430 24.97 -29.76 -18.34
N THR A 431 25.28 -29.03 -17.26
CA THR A 431 24.72 -29.24 -15.91
C THR A 431 23.73 -28.11 -15.61
N ARG A 432 22.56 -28.49 -15.12
CA ARG A 432 21.52 -27.57 -14.69
C ARG A 432 21.47 -27.55 -13.17
N ASN A 433 21.70 -26.36 -12.60
CA ASN A 433 21.52 -26.10 -11.17
C ASN A 433 20.32 -25.19 -10.97
N GLY A 434 19.53 -25.45 -9.94
CA GLY A 434 18.41 -24.60 -9.65
C GLY A 434 17.97 -24.64 -8.20
N VAL A 435 17.16 -23.65 -7.84
CA VAL A 435 16.49 -23.53 -6.55
C VAL A 435 15.01 -23.37 -6.78
N LEU A 436 14.23 -24.10 -6.00
CA LEU A 436 12.76 -24.03 -6.00
C LEU A 436 12.26 -23.79 -4.60
N VAL A 437 11.28 -22.90 -4.48
CA VAL A 437 10.56 -22.61 -3.24
C VAL A 437 9.08 -22.40 -3.53
N SER A 438 8.22 -22.77 -2.58
CA SER A 438 6.78 -22.51 -2.67
C SER A 438 6.29 -22.06 -1.31
N ASP A 439 6.15 -20.76 -1.16
CA ASP A 439 5.86 -20.10 0.11
C ASP A 439 5.03 -18.82 -0.07
N ALA A 440 4.59 -18.26 1.05
CA ALA A 440 3.96 -16.95 1.14
C ALA A 440 4.13 -16.35 2.53
N LEU A 441 4.18 -15.03 2.60
CA LEU A 441 4.14 -14.27 3.84
C LEU A 441 2.71 -13.80 4.11
N GLY A 442 2.13 -14.23 5.23
CA GLY A 442 0.80 -13.80 5.66
C GLY A 442 0.88 -12.81 6.81
N LEU A 443 0.07 -11.76 6.73
CA LEU A 443 -0.15 -10.79 7.80
C LEU A 443 -1.41 -11.18 8.58
N LYS A 444 -1.32 -11.25 9.90
CA LYS A 444 -2.46 -11.51 10.78
C LYS A 444 -2.83 -10.26 11.57
N GLY A 445 -4.13 -10.04 11.69
CA GLY A 445 -4.65 -8.89 12.44
C GLY A 445 -4.79 -7.64 11.57
N ASN A 446 -5.16 -6.53 12.20
CA ASN A 446 -5.47 -5.26 11.55
C ASN A 446 -4.60 -4.10 12.09
N CYS A 447 -3.44 -4.44 12.68
CA CYS A 447 -2.55 -3.42 13.23
C CYS A 447 -1.60 -2.81 12.19
N HIS A 448 -1.36 -3.52 11.09
CA HIS A 448 -0.42 -3.09 10.06
C HIS A 448 -0.89 -1.81 9.36
N ILE A 449 0.05 -0.93 9.03
CA ILE A 449 -0.23 0.34 8.37
C ILE A 449 0.70 0.50 7.18
N TRP A 450 0.15 0.82 6.03
CA TRP A 450 0.88 1.33 4.89
C TRP A 450 0.88 2.87 4.96
N VAL A 451 2.05 3.46 4.82
CA VAL A 451 2.24 4.90 4.72
C VAL A 451 2.53 5.21 3.27
N ASP A 452 1.65 5.95 2.64
CA ASP A 452 1.76 6.34 1.25
C ASP A 452 2.14 7.81 1.15
N GLY A 453 3.28 8.08 0.54
CA GLY A 453 3.83 9.41 0.35
C GLY A 453 4.19 9.71 -1.10
N ASP A 454 3.95 8.75 -2.01
CA ASP A 454 4.28 8.90 -3.41
C ASP A 454 3.16 9.63 -4.15
N ASP A 455 3.56 10.56 -5.03
CA ASP A 455 2.62 11.37 -5.82
C ASP A 455 2.07 10.63 -7.05
N ASP A 456 2.65 9.46 -7.37
CA ASP A 456 2.31 8.68 -8.56
C ASP A 456 0.99 7.91 -8.43
N ASP A 457 0.49 7.72 -7.22
CA ASP A 457 -0.90 7.39 -7.08
C ASP A 457 -1.70 8.66 -7.42
N ASP A 458 -2.04 8.76 -8.67
CA ASP A 458 -3.19 9.52 -9.09
C ASP A 458 -4.41 8.91 -8.36
N ASP A 459 -4.51 9.24 -7.06
CA ASP A 459 -5.61 8.88 -6.17
C ASP A 459 -6.92 9.60 -6.53
N THR A 460 -6.89 10.34 -7.55
CA THR A 460 -7.98 10.38 -8.45
C THR A 460 -8.06 8.99 -9.10
N ALA A 461 -8.47 7.97 -8.36
CA ALA A 461 -9.46 7.04 -8.93
C ALA A 461 -10.33 7.93 -9.78
N PRO A 462 -10.30 7.85 -11.12
CA PRO A 462 -11.03 8.78 -11.99
C PRO A 462 -12.40 8.87 -11.37
N ALA A 463 -12.74 10.05 -10.89
CA ALA A 463 -13.88 10.30 -10.00
C ALA A 463 -14.98 9.52 -10.64
N ALA A 464 -15.45 8.44 -9.98
CA ALA A 464 -16.11 7.31 -10.62
C ALA A 464 -17.04 7.94 -11.61
N ASP A 465 -16.81 7.77 -12.90
CA ASP A 465 -17.36 8.62 -13.95
C ASP A 465 -18.82 8.83 -13.60
N GLU A 466 -19.15 10.00 -13.10
CA GLU A 466 -20.50 10.29 -12.63
C GLU A 466 -21.38 10.39 -13.87
N PHE A 467 -22.25 9.42 -14.05
CA PHE A 467 -23.15 9.36 -15.16
C PHE A 467 -24.46 10.05 -14.79
N ARG A 468 -24.87 11.01 -15.62
CA ARG A 468 -26.20 11.66 -15.52
C ARG A 468 -26.97 11.49 -16.79
N LEU A 469 -28.22 11.03 -16.66
CA LEU A 469 -29.14 10.96 -17.79
C LEU A 469 -29.67 12.36 -18.12
N TRP A 470 -29.39 12.86 -19.33
CA TRP A 470 -30.01 14.05 -19.84
C TRP A 470 -31.34 13.68 -20.52
N SER A 471 -32.45 13.83 -19.80
CA SER A 471 -33.80 13.45 -20.25
C SER A 471 -34.58 14.58 -20.87
N SER A 472 -34.01 15.78 -21.00
CA SER A 472 -34.63 16.90 -21.72
C SER A 472 -34.43 16.78 -23.23
N ASP A 473 -35.40 17.18 -24.01
CA ASP A 473 -35.32 17.31 -25.47
C ASP A 473 -34.61 18.60 -25.93
N THR A 474 -34.31 19.49 -25.00
CA THR A 474 -33.56 20.73 -25.22
C THR A 474 -32.11 20.58 -24.87
N ALA A 475 -31.23 21.23 -25.65
CA ALA A 475 -29.80 21.20 -25.40
C ALA A 475 -29.43 21.81 -24.03
N PRO A 476 -28.50 21.19 -23.26
CA PRO A 476 -28.07 21.73 -21.97
C PRO A 476 -27.39 23.08 -22.12
N THR A 477 -27.61 23.95 -21.13
CA THR A 477 -26.87 25.22 -20.99
C THR A 477 -25.66 24.99 -20.07
N GLU A 478 -24.66 25.87 -20.14
CA GLU A 478 -23.46 25.74 -19.27
C GLU A 478 -23.81 25.80 -17.76
N ALA A 479 -24.96 26.40 -17.41
CA ALA A 479 -25.42 26.46 -16.01
C ALA A 479 -25.99 25.12 -15.49
N ASP A 480 -26.39 24.24 -16.41
CA ASP A 480 -26.99 22.94 -16.09
C ASP A 480 -25.93 21.82 -16.03
N LEU A 481 -24.65 22.14 -16.29
CA LEU A 481 -23.56 21.17 -16.48
C LEU A 481 -22.54 21.28 -15.36
N GLU A 482 -22.10 20.14 -14.89
CA GLU A 482 -21.00 20.03 -13.92
C GLU A 482 -19.74 19.47 -14.58
N ASP A 483 -18.58 20.01 -14.18
CA ASP A 483 -17.29 19.63 -14.73
C ASP A 483 -16.94 18.17 -14.39
N GLY A 484 -16.47 17.42 -15.38
CA GLY A 484 -16.07 16.03 -15.21
C GLY A 484 -17.20 15.00 -15.29
N VAL A 485 -18.48 15.41 -15.30
CA VAL A 485 -19.65 14.53 -15.37
C VAL A 485 -19.89 14.03 -16.79
N ILE A 486 -20.27 12.76 -16.94
CA ILE A 486 -20.66 12.14 -18.20
C ILE A 486 -22.18 12.20 -18.35
N TYR A 487 -22.63 12.93 -19.36
CA TYR A 487 -24.04 13.03 -19.70
C TYR A 487 -24.39 12.00 -20.75
N VAL A 488 -25.37 11.14 -20.44
CA VAL A 488 -25.98 10.20 -21.40
C VAL A 488 -27.25 10.83 -21.92
N PHE A 489 -27.35 11.03 -23.22
CA PHE A 489 -28.48 11.75 -23.84
C PHE A 489 -29.61 10.79 -24.18
N ALA A 490 -30.81 11.03 -23.63
CA ALA A 490 -32.00 10.24 -23.93
C ALA A 490 -32.55 10.53 -25.33
N TYR A 491 -32.30 11.72 -25.87
CA TYR A 491 -32.79 12.16 -27.17
C TYR A 491 -31.67 12.68 -28.06
N GLY A 492 -31.82 12.52 -29.36
CA GLY A 492 -30.91 13.13 -30.35
C GLY A 492 -31.06 14.65 -30.37
N MET A 493 -29.96 15.38 -30.24
CA MET A 493 -29.94 16.83 -30.22
C MET A 493 -28.62 17.40 -30.72
N ASN A 494 -28.58 18.71 -30.92
CA ASN A 494 -27.33 19.42 -31.21
C ASN A 494 -26.87 20.18 -29.97
N ILE A 495 -25.72 19.80 -29.42
CA ILE A 495 -25.08 20.48 -28.28
C ILE A 495 -23.99 21.43 -28.77
N LYS A 496 -23.76 22.52 -28.04
CA LYS A 496 -22.75 23.51 -28.38
C LYS A 496 -21.48 23.22 -27.57
N SER A 497 -20.32 23.17 -28.26
CA SER A 497 -19.00 23.17 -27.67
C SER A 497 -18.27 24.43 -28.14
N GLY A 498 -18.39 25.51 -27.38
CA GLY A 498 -17.93 26.82 -27.82
C GLY A 498 -18.60 27.29 -29.12
N THR A 499 -17.81 27.42 -30.20
CA THR A 499 -18.28 27.77 -31.53
C THR A 499 -18.73 26.55 -32.36
N ALA A 500 -18.33 25.34 -31.97
CA ALA A 500 -18.66 24.10 -32.67
C ALA A 500 -20.01 23.55 -32.22
N THR A 501 -20.74 22.91 -33.17
CA THR A 501 -21.98 22.19 -32.88
C THR A 501 -21.72 20.70 -33.04
N ILE A 502 -22.02 19.91 -32.00
CA ILE A 502 -21.88 18.45 -31.99
C ILE A 502 -23.28 17.86 -32.08
N THR A 503 -23.50 16.99 -33.06
CA THR A 503 -24.77 16.24 -33.17
C THR A 503 -24.65 14.98 -32.30
N VAL A 504 -25.54 14.83 -31.36
CA VAL A 504 -25.64 13.73 -30.41
C VAL A 504 -26.84 12.87 -30.75
N SER A 505 -26.70 11.56 -30.73
CA SER A 505 -27.81 10.61 -30.91
C SER A 505 -28.30 10.10 -29.54
N ALA A 506 -29.52 9.60 -29.50
CA ALA A 506 -30.03 8.96 -28.29
C ALA A 506 -29.15 7.79 -27.87
N GLY A 507 -28.73 7.76 -26.60
CA GLY A 507 -27.81 6.77 -26.04
C GLY A 507 -26.34 7.16 -26.15
N ASP A 508 -25.99 8.25 -26.82
CA ASP A 508 -24.60 8.74 -26.82
C ASP A 508 -24.24 9.33 -25.45
N ALA A 509 -23.00 9.09 -25.04
CA ALA A 509 -22.44 9.60 -23.81
C ALA A 509 -21.29 10.58 -24.09
N PHE A 510 -21.28 11.73 -23.42
CA PHE A 510 -20.24 12.74 -23.55
C PHE A 510 -19.84 13.27 -22.17
N LYS A 511 -18.54 13.33 -21.92
CA LYS A 511 -17.97 13.95 -20.73
C LYS A 511 -17.86 15.46 -20.93
N TYR A 512 -18.40 16.22 -20.00
CA TYR A 512 -18.30 17.68 -20.01
C TYR A 512 -17.03 18.12 -19.31
N ASN A 513 -16.30 19.07 -19.90
CA ASN A 513 -15.07 19.63 -19.37
C ASN A 513 -15.15 21.17 -19.42
N ALA A 514 -15.45 21.78 -18.29
CA ALA A 514 -15.67 23.23 -18.20
C ALA A 514 -14.41 24.03 -18.56
N THR A 515 -13.22 23.50 -18.25
CA THR A 515 -11.92 24.14 -18.51
C THR A 515 -11.36 23.85 -19.90
N GLY A 516 -12.04 23.01 -20.69
CA GLY A 516 -11.63 22.66 -22.06
C GLY A 516 -11.63 23.87 -22.99
N GLU A 517 -10.65 23.93 -23.91
CA GLU A 517 -10.66 24.88 -25.00
C GLU A 517 -11.95 24.76 -25.81
N ASN A 518 -12.41 25.86 -26.41
CA ASN A 518 -13.76 26.02 -27.00
C ASN A 518 -14.32 24.86 -27.84
N GLU A 519 -13.47 24.07 -28.50
CA GLU A 519 -13.88 22.90 -29.27
C GLU A 519 -13.81 21.57 -28.51
N LYS A 520 -13.26 21.57 -27.29
CA LYS A 520 -13.01 20.37 -26.47
C LYS A 520 -13.80 20.34 -25.15
N LYS A 521 -14.83 21.16 -25.03
CA LYS A 521 -15.72 21.15 -23.87
C LYS A 521 -16.49 19.84 -23.73
N TRP A 522 -16.75 19.14 -24.84
CA TRP A 522 -17.42 17.86 -24.86
C TRP A 522 -16.52 16.80 -25.50
N VAL A 523 -16.23 15.76 -24.73
CA VAL A 523 -15.44 14.62 -25.18
C VAL A 523 -16.32 13.39 -25.21
N ARG A 524 -16.41 12.72 -26.36
CA ARG A 524 -17.23 11.51 -26.50
C ARG A 524 -16.66 10.40 -25.62
N PHE A 525 -17.53 9.81 -24.80
CA PHE A 525 -17.18 8.71 -23.93
C PHE A 525 -17.45 7.37 -24.62
N TYR A 526 -16.46 6.46 -24.60
CA TYR A 526 -16.53 5.14 -25.22
C TYR A 526 -16.46 3.98 -24.22
N GLY A 527 -16.44 4.28 -22.93
CA GLY A 527 -16.40 3.27 -21.88
C GLY A 527 -17.76 2.61 -21.62
N PRO A 528 -17.79 1.56 -20.81
CA PRO A 528 -19.04 0.93 -20.42
C PRO A 528 -19.88 1.91 -19.60
N ILE A 529 -21.13 2.09 -20.00
CA ILE A 529 -22.10 2.90 -19.26
C ILE A 529 -22.62 2.00 -18.14
N SER A 530 -22.18 2.22 -16.90
CA SER A 530 -22.79 1.60 -15.73
C SER A 530 -23.98 2.44 -15.32
N ALA A 531 -25.19 1.94 -15.55
CA ALA A 531 -26.38 2.48 -14.91
C ALA A 531 -26.38 2.01 -13.45
N GLU A 532 -26.30 2.95 -12.47
CA GLU A 532 -26.75 2.67 -11.10
C GLU A 532 -28.28 2.58 -11.05
#